data_908de2dd9717847c1519ae4370311f37
#
_entry.id   908de2dd9717847c1519ae4370311f37
#
_cell.length_a   1.000
_cell.length_b   1.000
_cell.length_c   1.000
_cell.angle_alpha   90.00
_cell.angle_beta   90.00
_cell.angle_gamma   90.00
#
_symmetry.space_group_name_H-M   'P 1'
#
loop_
_entity.id
_entity.type
_entity.pdbx_description
1 polymer ?
#
loop_
_entity_poly.entity_id
_entity_poly.type
_entity_poly.pdbx_seq_one_letter_code
_entity_poly.pdbx_strand_id
1 'polypeptide(L)'
;AQGGVNMFLQGAIGGWIQPEGVPHTYDYANYYGSSLGKYAYELTKNKSTSKNIFFTSAKVNFPLANPSFQMLSKAGIIKRDFGKTVSSEIAYFTIGDACFATHPGESSPALSLATKSLMDNKGPKFILGLSQDALGYIVKPSFFDMSNKIPHSEYLTGMSIGPATMGIILSTLQMLIKN
;
A
#
# COMPACT_ATOMS: atom_id res chain seq x y z
N ALA A 1 -19.79 -6.52 -21.77
CA ALA A 1 -18.69 -7.20 -21.11
C ALA A 1 -17.77 -7.76 -22.18
N GLN A 2 -16.47 -7.47 -22.10
CA GLN A 2 -15.48 -7.97 -23.10
C GLN A 2 -14.99 -9.40 -22.81
N GLY A 3 -15.55 -10.05 -21.82
CA GLY A 3 -15.02 -11.32 -21.31
C GLY A 3 -13.73 -11.12 -20.49
N GLY A 4 -13.25 -12.17 -19.86
CA GLY A 4 -12.06 -12.14 -19.00
C GLY A 4 -12.37 -11.91 -17.53
N VAL A 5 -11.31 -11.91 -16.72
CA VAL A 5 -11.37 -11.68 -15.27
C VAL A 5 -10.91 -10.26 -14.99
N ASN A 6 -11.73 -9.49 -14.28
CA ASN A 6 -11.37 -8.17 -13.80
C ASN A 6 -10.99 -8.27 -12.33
N MET A 7 -9.86 -7.66 -11.95
CA MET A 7 -9.36 -7.65 -10.59
C MET A 7 -9.15 -6.20 -10.13
N PHE A 8 -9.66 -5.88 -8.96
CA PHE A 8 -9.35 -4.62 -8.29
C PHE A 8 -8.13 -4.82 -7.37
N LEU A 9 -7.13 -3.96 -7.50
CA LEU A 9 -5.94 -3.95 -6.65
C LEU A 9 -5.92 -2.64 -5.88
N GLN A 10 -5.79 -2.73 -4.56
CA GLN A 10 -5.75 -1.59 -3.68
C GLN A 10 -4.44 -0.81 -3.87
N GLY A 11 -4.54 0.51 -3.97
CA GLY A 11 -3.39 1.42 -3.99
C GLY A 11 -2.93 1.86 -2.60
N ALA A 12 -2.27 3.01 -2.52
CA ALA A 12 -1.85 3.63 -1.26
C ALA A 12 -3.03 4.31 -0.56
N ILE A 13 -3.73 3.59 0.29
CA ILE A 13 -4.99 4.04 0.93
C ILE A 13 -4.81 4.74 2.28
N GLY A 14 -3.59 4.81 2.81
CA GLY A 14 -3.30 5.48 4.08
C GLY A 14 -3.41 7.01 4.06
N GLY A 15 -4.01 7.58 3.01
CA GLY A 15 -4.26 9.02 2.87
C GLY A 15 -5.68 9.46 3.18
N TRP A 16 -6.59 8.53 3.46
CA TRP A 16 -8.01 8.79 3.78
C TRP A 16 -8.76 9.67 2.76
N ILE A 17 -8.49 9.47 1.49
CA ILE A 17 -9.19 10.19 0.44
C ILE A 17 -10.53 9.51 0.18
N GLN A 18 -11.59 10.29 0.30
CA GLN A 18 -12.94 9.91 -0.12
C GLN A 18 -13.48 10.95 -1.12
N PRO A 19 -14.43 10.59 -1.97
CA PRO A 19 -15.10 11.57 -2.83
C PRO A 19 -15.76 12.68 -2.01
N GLU A 20 -15.53 13.93 -2.37
CA GLU A 20 -16.10 15.09 -1.66
C GLU A 20 -17.59 15.23 -1.96
N GLY A 21 -18.38 15.63 -0.95
CA GLY A 21 -19.79 15.96 -1.12
C GLY A 21 -20.71 14.79 -1.51
N VAL A 22 -20.29 13.56 -1.24
CA VAL A 22 -20.96 12.34 -1.71
C VAL A 22 -22.12 11.97 -0.81
N PRO A 23 -23.36 11.84 -1.32
CA PRO A 23 -24.44 11.20 -0.60
C PRO A 23 -24.11 9.72 -0.34
N HIS A 24 -24.30 9.26 0.90
CA HIS A 24 -24.10 7.86 1.26
C HIS A 24 -25.32 7.01 0.82
N THR A 25 -25.52 6.88 -0.50
CA THR A 25 -26.62 6.11 -1.12
C THR A 25 -26.09 5.04 -2.06
N TYR A 26 -26.88 3.98 -2.24
CA TYR A 26 -26.55 2.92 -3.21
C TYR A 26 -26.52 3.45 -4.65
N ASP A 27 -27.38 4.39 -5.00
CA ASP A 27 -27.41 5.00 -6.33
C ASP A 27 -26.11 5.73 -6.63
N TYR A 28 -25.57 6.42 -5.61
CA TYR A 28 -24.30 7.10 -5.76
C TYR A 28 -23.12 6.13 -5.86
N ALA A 29 -23.14 5.05 -5.09
CA ALA A 29 -22.13 3.98 -5.19
C ALA A 29 -22.16 3.35 -6.60
N ASN A 30 -23.34 3.09 -7.14
CA ASN A 30 -23.52 2.59 -8.52
C ASN A 30 -23.02 3.58 -9.56
N TYR A 31 -23.32 4.87 -9.41
CA TYR A 31 -22.84 5.93 -10.29
C TYR A 31 -21.31 6.01 -10.29
N TYR A 32 -20.71 6.01 -9.10
CA TYR A 32 -19.24 6.07 -8.95
C TYR A 32 -18.57 4.84 -9.53
N GLY A 33 -19.05 3.66 -9.18
CA GLY A 33 -18.51 2.39 -9.68
C GLY A 33 -18.64 2.27 -11.20
N SER A 34 -19.78 2.68 -11.76
CA SER A 34 -20.00 2.69 -13.21
C SER A 34 -19.09 3.69 -13.92
N SER A 35 -18.87 4.87 -13.34
CA SER A 35 -17.97 5.90 -13.89
C SER A 35 -16.53 5.43 -13.87
N LEU A 36 -16.07 4.83 -12.77
CA LEU A 36 -14.74 4.22 -12.66
C LEU A 36 -14.56 3.08 -13.67
N GLY A 37 -15.57 2.22 -13.78
CA GLY A 37 -15.56 1.11 -14.74
C GLY A 37 -15.48 1.57 -16.19
N LYS A 38 -16.19 2.64 -16.57
CA LYS A 38 -16.09 3.24 -17.92
C LYS A 38 -14.69 3.80 -18.17
N TYR A 39 -14.13 4.51 -17.20
CA TYR A 39 -12.78 5.06 -17.29
C TYR A 39 -11.72 3.96 -17.43
N ALA A 40 -11.81 2.92 -16.59
CA ALA A 40 -10.93 1.76 -16.69
C ALA A 40 -11.03 1.07 -18.07
N TYR A 41 -12.24 0.94 -18.61
CA TYR A 41 -12.47 0.37 -19.94
C TYR A 41 -11.79 1.19 -21.04
N GLU A 42 -11.88 2.51 -21.01
CA GLU A 42 -11.20 3.37 -21.99
C GLU A 42 -9.67 3.18 -21.96
N LEU A 43 -9.10 2.99 -20.79
CA LEU A 43 -7.66 2.73 -20.63
C LEU A 43 -7.21 1.40 -21.25
N THR A 44 -8.09 0.39 -21.36
CA THR A 44 -7.74 -0.90 -21.99
C THR A 44 -7.50 -0.81 -23.50
N LYS A 45 -7.82 0.31 -24.12
CA LYS A 45 -7.50 0.57 -25.53
C LYS A 45 -6.00 0.73 -25.77
N ASN A 46 -5.25 1.13 -24.74
CA ASN A 46 -3.79 1.23 -24.78
C ASN A 46 -3.18 -0.11 -24.38
N LYS A 47 -2.59 -0.80 -25.34
CA LYS A 47 -1.99 -2.12 -25.11
C LYS A 47 -0.47 -2.02 -25.09
N SER A 48 0.17 -2.61 -24.08
CA SER A 48 1.59 -2.92 -24.15
C SER A 48 1.81 -4.14 -25.05
N THR A 49 2.86 -4.10 -25.85
CA THR A 49 3.31 -5.24 -26.67
C THR A 49 4.37 -6.09 -25.98
N SER A 50 4.95 -5.60 -24.90
CA SER A 50 5.94 -6.32 -24.12
C SER A 50 5.28 -7.48 -23.36
N LYS A 51 5.93 -8.66 -23.39
CA LYS A 51 5.46 -9.89 -22.74
C LYS A 51 6.36 -10.34 -21.61
N ASN A 52 7.35 -9.52 -21.25
CA ASN A 52 8.30 -9.87 -20.22
C ASN A 52 7.61 -9.84 -18.85
N ILE A 53 7.94 -10.81 -18.02
CA ILE A 53 7.53 -10.87 -16.61
C ILE A 53 8.79 -11.06 -15.78
N PHE A 54 8.92 -10.23 -14.76
CA PHE A 54 9.98 -10.34 -13.75
C PHE A 54 9.34 -10.31 -12.37
N PHE A 55 9.85 -11.07 -11.41
CA PHE A 55 9.39 -11.06 -10.03
C PHE A 55 10.58 -11.27 -9.09
N THR A 56 10.61 -10.48 -8.03
CA THR A 56 11.54 -10.64 -6.90
C THR A 56 10.85 -10.24 -5.60
N SER A 57 11.24 -10.87 -4.50
CA SER A 57 10.71 -10.54 -3.18
C SER A 57 11.76 -10.72 -2.08
N ALA A 58 11.52 -10.14 -0.93
CA ALA A 58 12.33 -10.32 0.27
C ALA A 58 11.45 -10.41 1.51
N LYS A 59 11.78 -11.36 2.40
CA LYS A 59 11.26 -11.40 3.77
C LYS A 59 11.95 -10.32 4.59
N VAL A 60 11.17 -9.58 5.36
CA VAL A 60 11.61 -8.42 6.13
C VAL A 60 11.05 -8.50 7.54
N ASN A 61 11.87 -8.14 8.53
CA ASN A 61 11.47 -8.02 9.92
C ASN A 61 11.35 -6.54 10.29
N PHE A 62 10.16 -6.13 10.69
CA PHE A 62 9.87 -4.78 11.15
C PHE A 62 9.92 -4.73 12.68
N PRO A 63 10.64 -3.79 13.29
CA PRO A 63 10.54 -3.55 14.73
C PRO A 63 9.11 -3.18 15.12
N LEU A 64 8.56 -3.84 16.13
CA LEU A 64 7.26 -3.50 16.68
C LEU A 64 7.47 -2.50 17.82
N ALA A 65 7.28 -1.22 17.51
CA ALA A 65 7.40 -0.13 18.47
C ALA A 65 6.07 0.18 19.20
N ASN A 66 4.94 -0.26 18.65
CA ASN A 66 3.62 -0.02 19.24
C ASN A 66 3.19 -1.17 20.15
N PRO A 67 3.17 -0.99 21.49
CA PRO A 67 2.82 -2.05 22.44
C PRO A 67 1.35 -2.47 22.36
N SER A 68 0.46 -1.65 21.78
CA SER A 68 -0.96 -1.95 21.66
C SER A 68 -1.20 -3.23 20.84
N PHE A 69 -0.39 -3.49 19.81
CA PHE A 69 -0.50 -4.70 19.02
C PHE A 69 -0.22 -5.97 19.85
N GLN A 70 0.79 -5.93 20.74
CA GLN A 70 1.07 -7.06 21.65
C GLN A 70 -0.06 -7.26 22.67
N MET A 71 -0.60 -6.17 23.19
CA MET A 71 -1.71 -6.21 24.15
C MET A 71 -2.98 -6.78 23.49
N LEU A 72 -3.34 -6.33 22.30
CA LEU A 72 -4.49 -6.81 21.55
C LEU A 72 -4.34 -8.29 21.14
N SER A 73 -3.11 -8.73 20.84
CA SER A 73 -2.80 -10.13 20.58
C SER A 73 -3.01 -10.98 21.83
N LYS A 74 -2.44 -10.56 22.98
CA LYS A 74 -2.63 -11.27 24.26
C LYS A 74 -4.10 -11.35 24.69
N ALA A 75 -4.88 -10.32 24.37
CA ALA A 75 -6.33 -10.29 24.62
C ALA A 75 -7.14 -11.15 23.62
N GLY A 76 -6.50 -11.77 22.62
CA GLY A 76 -7.15 -12.58 21.60
C GLY A 76 -7.97 -11.80 20.58
N ILE A 77 -7.84 -10.45 20.56
CA ILE A 77 -8.52 -9.57 19.58
C ILE A 77 -7.83 -9.67 18.22
N ILE A 78 -6.51 -9.65 18.20
CA ILE A 78 -5.71 -9.89 16.99
C ILE A 78 -5.20 -11.34 17.06
N LYS A 79 -5.58 -12.14 16.08
CA LYS A 79 -5.16 -13.54 15.97
C LYS A 79 -3.78 -13.68 15.30
N ARG A 80 -2.79 -12.97 15.81
CA ARG A 80 -1.40 -13.04 15.38
C ARG A 80 -0.52 -12.87 16.60
N ASP A 81 0.48 -13.71 16.76
CA ASP A 81 1.47 -13.53 17.83
C ASP A 81 2.46 -12.42 17.44
N PHE A 82 2.56 -11.41 18.30
CA PHE A 82 3.45 -10.27 18.11
C PHE A 82 4.61 -10.34 19.13
N GLY A 83 5.81 -10.63 18.62
CA GLY A 83 7.05 -10.51 19.38
C GLY A 83 7.60 -9.08 19.40
N LYS A 84 8.91 -8.94 19.49
CA LYS A 84 9.61 -7.65 19.33
C LYS A 84 9.66 -7.16 17.89
N THR A 85 9.44 -8.06 16.96
CA THR A 85 9.43 -7.81 15.52
C THR A 85 8.24 -8.48 14.86
N VAL A 86 7.84 -7.96 13.72
CA VAL A 86 6.82 -8.54 12.83
C VAL A 86 7.47 -8.89 11.51
N SER A 87 7.41 -10.16 11.13
CA SER A 87 7.91 -10.61 9.82
C SER A 87 6.83 -10.45 8.77
N SER A 88 7.20 -9.92 7.62
CA SER A 88 6.35 -9.81 6.43
C SER A 88 7.19 -9.96 5.17
N GLU A 89 6.58 -9.76 4.01
CA GLU A 89 7.23 -9.85 2.71
C GLU A 89 6.99 -8.59 1.88
N ILE A 90 8.00 -8.19 1.10
CA ILE A 90 7.91 -7.10 0.15
C ILE A 90 8.32 -7.64 -1.20
N ALA A 91 7.52 -7.34 -2.23
CA ALA A 91 7.80 -7.77 -3.59
C ALA A 91 7.87 -6.57 -4.56
N TYR A 92 8.67 -6.76 -5.59
CA TYR A 92 8.72 -5.93 -6.78
C TYR A 92 8.57 -6.84 -8.00
N PHE A 93 7.75 -6.44 -8.96
CA PHE A 93 7.59 -7.19 -10.20
C PHE A 93 7.23 -6.31 -11.38
N THR A 94 7.46 -6.80 -12.57
CA THR A 94 7.04 -6.15 -13.82
C THR A 94 6.16 -7.07 -14.65
N ILE A 95 5.21 -6.49 -15.37
CA ILE A 95 4.40 -7.17 -16.38
C ILE A 95 4.43 -6.28 -17.61
N GLY A 96 5.14 -6.70 -18.63
CA GLY A 96 5.42 -5.85 -19.79
C GLY A 96 6.21 -4.61 -19.36
N ASP A 97 5.68 -3.44 -19.65
CA ASP A 97 6.30 -2.15 -19.31
C ASP A 97 5.82 -1.61 -17.96
N ALA A 98 4.87 -2.26 -17.32
CA ALA A 98 4.33 -1.83 -16.03
C ALA A 98 5.14 -2.39 -14.86
N CYS A 99 5.38 -1.55 -13.84
CA CYS A 99 6.06 -1.91 -12.61
C CYS A 99 5.12 -1.89 -11.41
N PHE A 100 5.31 -2.83 -10.51
CA PHE A 100 4.50 -3.02 -9.32
C PHE A 100 5.39 -3.19 -8.09
N ALA A 101 5.05 -2.52 -6.99
CA ALA A 101 5.67 -2.74 -5.68
C ALA A 101 4.60 -2.97 -4.63
N THR A 102 4.82 -3.92 -3.74
CA THR A 102 3.89 -4.23 -2.64
C THR A 102 4.25 -3.45 -1.38
N HIS A 103 3.22 -2.98 -0.68
CA HIS A 103 3.33 -2.40 0.66
C HIS A 103 2.46 -3.21 1.62
N PRO A 104 3.04 -3.75 2.70
CA PRO A 104 2.33 -4.66 3.60
C PRO A 104 1.44 -3.92 4.62
N GLY A 105 0.69 -2.92 4.18
CA GLY A 105 -0.21 -2.13 5.02
C GLY A 105 -0.81 -0.95 4.27
N GLU A 106 -1.49 -0.06 5.02
CA GLU A 106 -2.12 1.15 4.51
C GLU A 106 -1.08 2.26 4.34
N SER A 107 -0.41 2.26 3.20
CA SER A 107 0.66 3.22 2.95
C SER A 107 0.15 4.62 2.65
N SER A 108 0.84 5.62 3.22
CA SER A 108 0.58 7.03 2.94
C SER A 108 0.95 7.39 1.48
N PRO A 109 0.33 8.43 0.90
CA PRO A 109 0.71 8.95 -0.42
C PRO A 109 2.20 9.27 -0.53
N ALA A 110 2.81 9.75 0.55
CA ALA A 110 4.24 10.06 0.58
C ALA A 110 5.12 8.83 0.35
N LEU A 111 4.78 7.67 0.95
CA LEU A 111 5.49 6.42 0.71
C LEU A 111 5.28 5.95 -0.74
N SER A 112 4.05 6.05 -1.25
CA SER A 112 3.75 5.69 -2.63
C SER A 112 4.58 6.49 -3.63
N LEU A 113 4.66 7.81 -3.47
CA LEU A 113 5.45 8.68 -4.35
C LEU A 113 6.95 8.38 -4.24
N ALA A 114 7.47 8.19 -3.01
CA ALA A 114 8.86 7.81 -2.80
C ALA A 114 9.20 6.46 -3.46
N THR A 115 8.32 5.45 -3.33
CA THR A 115 8.49 4.16 -4.00
C THR A 115 8.50 4.29 -5.51
N LYS A 116 7.55 5.04 -6.09
CA LYS A 116 7.51 5.29 -7.54
C LYS A 116 8.76 5.99 -8.06
N SER A 117 9.40 6.83 -7.24
CA SER A 117 10.67 7.48 -7.58
C SER A 117 11.86 6.52 -7.62
N LEU A 118 11.80 5.37 -6.94
CA LEU A 118 12.81 4.32 -7.03
C LEU A 118 12.72 3.51 -8.32
N MET A 119 11.54 3.47 -8.94
CA MET A 119 11.30 2.70 -10.17
C MET A 119 11.82 3.50 -11.39
N ASP A 120 12.88 3.02 -12.01
CA ASP A 120 13.57 3.72 -13.10
C ASP A 120 13.03 3.36 -14.50
N ASN A 121 11.77 3.00 -14.62
CA ASN A 121 11.17 2.74 -15.92
C ASN A 121 10.25 3.88 -16.39
N LYS A 122 10.03 3.95 -17.70
CA LYS A 122 9.14 4.95 -18.32
C LYS A 122 7.66 4.51 -18.36
N GLY A 123 7.38 3.25 -18.03
CA GLY A 123 6.05 2.68 -18.06
C GLY A 123 5.21 3.03 -16.82
N PRO A 124 3.98 2.52 -16.76
CA PRO A 124 3.10 2.71 -15.60
C PRO A 124 3.70 2.11 -14.32
N LYS A 125 3.55 2.84 -13.20
CA LYS A 125 4.07 2.45 -11.89
C LYS A 125 2.92 2.31 -10.90
N PHE A 126 2.77 1.12 -10.34
CA PHE A 126 1.69 0.78 -9.42
C PHE A 126 2.23 0.42 -8.04
N ILE A 127 1.53 0.89 -7.01
CA ILE A 127 1.73 0.48 -5.63
C ILE A 127 0.54 -0.35 -5.22
N LEU A 128 0.82 -1.52 -4.67
CA LEU A 128 -0.18 -2.43 -4.14
C LEU A 128 -0.15 -2.35 -2.61
N GLY A 129 -1.08 -1.59 -2.05
CA GLY A 129 -1.28 -1.49 -0.61
C GLY A 129 -2.00 -2.73 -0.08
N LEU A 130 -1.86 -3.01 1.22
CA LEU A 130 -2.42 -4.19 1.88
C LEU A 130 -2.05 -5.51 1.16
N SER A 131 -0.91 -5.52 0.51
CA SER A 131 -0.40 -6.67 -0.22
C SER A 131 0.65 -7.40 0.61
N GLN A 132 0.56 -8.72 0.67
CA GLN A 132 1.37 -9.62 1.48
C GLN A 132 1.02 -9.58 2.99
N ASP A 133 0.54 -8.42 3.50
CA ASP A 133 0.19 -8.26 4.91
C ASP A 133 -0.69 -7.02 5.15
N ALA A 134 -1.19 -6.87 6.39
CA ALA A 134 -2.01 -5.75 6.85
C ALA A 134 -1.44 -5.20 8.17
N LEU A 135 -0.26 -4.56 8.11
CA LEU A 135 0.49 -4.07 9.28
C LEU A 135 0.00 -2.71 9.82
N GLY A 136 -1.20 -2.27 9.40
CA GLY A 136 -1.75 -0.97 9.73
C GLY A 136 -1.16 0.17 8.91
N TYR A 137 -1.22 1.39 9.45
CA TYR A 137 -0.77 2.57 8.70
C TYR A 137 0.75 2.65 8.58
N ILE A 138 1.20 3.00 7.37
CA ILE A 138 2.62 3.23 7.07
C ILE A 138 2.78 4.70 6.71
N VAL A 139 3.18 5.49 7.70
CA VAL A 139 3.33 6.95 7.61
C VAL A 139 4.78 7.38 7.80
N LYS A 140 5.08 8.64 7.51
CA LYS A 140 6.42 9.21 7.74
C LYS A 140 6.80 9.15 9.22
N PRO A 141 8.09 8.97 9.56
CA PRO A 141 8.56 9.02 10.94
C PRO A 141 8.16 10.30 11.70
N SER A 142 8.04 11.44 11.00
CA SER A 142 7.62 12.72 11.59
C SER A 142 6.21 12.71 12.20
N PHE A 143 5.34 11.76 11.82
CA PHE A 143 4.01 11.59 12.41
C PHE A 143 4.09 11.09 13.86
N PHE A 144 5.16 10.39 14.22
CA PHE A 144 5.37 9.85 15.57
C PHE A 144 5.92 10.90 16.56
N ASP A 145 6.30 12.07 16.07
CA ASP A 145 6.65 13.21 16.91
C ASP A 145 5.42 14.11 17.09
N MET A 146 4.74 13.97 18.22
CA MET A 146 3.52 14.71 18.54
C MET A 146 3.73 16.24 18.62
N SER A 147 4.97 16.70 18.76
CA SER A 147 5.28 18.14 18.71
C SER A 147 5.01 18.78 17.36
N ASN A 148 5.02 18.00 16.29
CA ASN A 148 4.75 18.44 14.91
C ASN A 148 3.28 18.82 14.65
N LYS A 149 2.35 18.46 15.56
CA LYS A 149 0.91 18.75 15.45
C LYS A 149 0.30 18.38 14.08
N ILE A 150 0.74 17.27 13.51
CA ILE A 150 0.22 16.80 12.22
C ILE A 150 -1.22 16.28 12.43
N PRO A 151 -2.20 16.74 11.64
CA PRO A 151 -3.58 16.26 11.76
C PRO A 151 -3.67 14.73 11.72
N HIS A 152 -4.50 14.17 12.60
CA HIS A 152 -4.75 12.72 12.74
C HIS A 152 -3.51 11.86 13.05
N SER A 153 -2.35 12.46 13.40
CA SER A 153 -1.12 11.71 13.69
C SER A 153 -1.31 10.70 14.82
N GLU A 154 -2.03 11.06 15.88
CA GLU A 154 -2.30 10.19 17.01
C GLU A 154 -3.02 8.90 16.58
N TYR A 155 -4.08 9.01 15.78
CA TYR A 155 -4.79 7.84 15.26
C TYR A 155 -3.92 7.01 14.32
N LEU A 156 -3.27 7.65 13.35
CA LEU A 156 -2.45 6.95 12.36
C LEU A 156 -1.27 6.20 12.98
N THR A 157 -0.61 6.81 13.96
CA THR A 157 0.51 6.17 14.67
C THR A 157 0.04 5.13 15.67
N GLY A 158 -1.13 5.35 16.29
CA GLY A 158 -1.78 4.36 17.17
C GLY A 158 -2.14 3.06 16.45
N MET A 159 -2.41 3.14 15.15
CA MET A 159 -2.71 2.00 14.26
C MET A 159 -1.54 1.61 13.36
N SER A 160 -0.33 1.96 13.72
CA SER A 160 0.92 1.62 13.01
C SER A 160 1.83 0.76 13.88
N ILE A 161 2.60 -0.12 13.28
CA ILE A 161 3.60 -0.94 14.01
C ILE A 161 4.82 -0.11 14.46
N GLY A 162 5.10 1.03 13.82
CA GLY A 162 6.15 1.93 14.29
C GLY A 162 6.84 2.77 13.21
N PRO A 163 7.66 3.74 13.63
CA PRO A 163 8.27 4.76 12.75
C PRO A 163 9.30 4.22 11.75
N ALA A 164 9.91 3.07 12.02
CA ALA A 164 10.92 2.49 11.13
C ALA A 164 10.32 1.86 9.86
N THR A 165 9.02 1.58 9.83
CA THR A 165 8.35 0.78 8.80
C THR A 165 8.55 1.35 7.40
N MET A 166 8.33 2.66 7.23
CA MET A 166 8.49 3.32 5.92
C MET A 166 9.92 3.23 5.39
N GLY A 167 10.92 3.47 6.24
CA GLY A 167 12.34 3.41 5.86
C GLY A 167 12.77 2.02 5.44
N ILE A 168 12.32 0.99 6.17
CA ILE A 168 12.62 -0.41 5.85
C ILE A 168 12.00 -0.81 4.51
N ILE A 169 10.75 -0.43 4.23
CA ILE A 169 10.12 -0.71 2.94
C ILE A 169 10.91 -0.07 1.79
N LEU A 170 11.25 1.20 1.91
CA LEU A 170 12.00 1.92 0.87
C LEU A 170 13.38 1.31 0.61
N SER A 171 14.14 0.99 1.66
CA SER A 171 15.46 0.36 1.50
C SER A 171 15.37 -1.03 0.89
N THR A 172 14.37 -1.83 1.27
CA THR A 172 14.14 -3.16 0.68
C THR A 172 13.77 -3.05 -0.79
N LEU A 173 12.83 -2.17 -1.15
CA LEU A 173 12.43 -1.96 -2.55
C LEU A 173 13.59 -1.41 -3.39
N GLN A 174 14.41 -0.52 -2.84
CA GLN A 174 15.60 -0.02 -3.53
C GLN A 174 16.59 -1.16 -3.87
N MET A 175 16.74 -2.14 -2.97
CA MET A 175 17.54 -3.32 -3.21
C MET A 175 16.93 -4.23 -4.29
N LEU A 176 15.61 -4.50 -4.19
CA LEU A 176 14.92 -5.39 -5.13
C LEU A 176 14.84 -4.83 -6.57
N ILE A 177 14.74 -3.51 -6.71
CA ILE A 177 14.64 -2.83 -8.02
C ILE A 177 15.99 -2.76 -8.74
N LYS A 178 17.11 -2.73 -7.98
CA LYS A 178 18.46 -2.61 -8.53
C LYS A 178 19.10 -3.95 -8.93
N ASN A 179 18.53 -5.06 -8.47
CA ASN A 179 18.96 -6.42 -8.80
C ASN A 179 18.22 -6.93 -10.05
#